data_b4471561e100805da27fb6b2303d0ac8
#
_entry.id   b4471561e100805da27fb6b2303d0ac8
#
_cell.length_a   1.000
_cell.length_b   1.000
_cell.length_c   1.000
_cell.angle_alpha   90.00
_cell.angle_beta   90.00
_cell.angle_gamma   90.00
#
_symmetry.space_group_name_H-M   'P 1'
#
loop_
_entity.id
_entity.type
_entity.pdbx_description
1 polymer ?
#
loop_
_entity_poly.entity_id
_entity_poly.type
_entity_poly.pdbx_seq_one_letter_code
_entity_poly.pdbx_strand_id
1 'polypeptide(L)'
;MHIVQILLPLYDQHAKRHERSTFDKVVHELSERFGGATLYARAPATGLWKQTPGQTERDDIVVCEVMVEALDAQWWAEYRRALEQTFGQEELVVRSHECRRL
;
A
#
# COMPACT_ATOMS: atom_id res chain seq x y z
N MET A 1 18.13 -5.25 -7.36
CA MET A 1 16.76 -5.67 -6.98
C MET A 1 16.20 -4.71 -5.95
N HIS A 2 14.91 -4.47 -6.01
CA HIS A 2 14.21 -3.55 -5.11
C HIS A 2 12.96 -4.21 -4.56
N ILE A 3 12.62 -3.84 -3.32
CA ILE A 3 11.30 -4.12 -2.77
C ILE A 3 10.49 -2.84 -2.86
N VAL A 4 9.32 -2.93 -3.50
CA VAL A 4 8.37 -1.82 -3.55
C VAL A 4 7.25 -2.11 -2.57
N GLN A 5 6.97 -1.15 -1.70
CA GLN A 5 5.90 -1.23 -0.72
C GLN A 5 4.83 -0.20 -1.04
N ILE A 6 3.61 -0.67 -1.11
CA ILE A 6 2.44 0.17 -1.32
C ILE A 6 1.63 0.16 -0.05
N LEU A 7 1.46 1.32 0.57
CA LEU A 7 0.71 1.46 1.80
C LEU A 7 -0.74 1.81 1.45
N LEU A 8 -1.59 0.82 1.50
CA LEU A 8 -2.99 0.94 1.13
C LEU A 8 -3.85 1.19 2.38
N PRO A 9 -4.73 2.20 2.36
CA PRO A 9 -5.61 2.44 3.49
C PRO A 9 -6.73 1.41 3.53
N LEU A 10 -7.10 0.99 4.73
CA LEU A 10 -8.23 0.09 4.91
C LEU A 10 -9.57 0.83 4.73
N TYR A 11 -9.58 2.13 5.01
CA TYR A 11 -10.76 2.99 4.94
C TYR A 11 -10.53 4.15 3.96
N ASP A 12 -11.60 4.60 3.31
CA ASP A 12 -11.54 5.78 2.47
C ASP A 12 -11.61 7.07 3.32
N GLN A 13 -11.63 8.24 2.65
CA GLN A 13 -11.69 9.54 3.31
C GLN A 13 -12.97 9.75 4.13
N HIS A 14 -14.00 8.96 3.87
CA HIS A 14 -15.29 9.03 4.57
C HIS A 14 -15.44 7.92 5.61
N ALA A 15 -14.32 7.33 6.04
CA ALA A 15 -14.28 6.24 7.00
C ALA A 15 -15.03 4.98 6.57
N LYS A 16 -15.27 4.82 5.29
CA LYS A 16 -15.87 3.63 4.73
C LYS A 16 -14.79 2.62 4.39
N ARG A 17 -14.97 1.39 4.87
CA ARG A 17 -14.02 0.32 4.62
C ARG A 17 -14.04 -0.10 3.15
N HIS A 18 -12.87 -0.25 2.55
CA HIS A 18 -12.74 -0.81 1.21
C HIS A 18 -13.08 -2.29 1.20
N GLU A 19 -13.69 -2.75 0.13
CA GLU A 19 -14.00 -4.15 -0.05
C GLU A 19 -12.72 -4.95 -0.28
N ARG A 20 -12.73 -6.22 0.15
CA ARG A 20 -11.61 -7.13 -0.05
C ARG A 20 -11.24 -7.27 -1.52
N SER A 21 -12.23 -7.26 -2.40
CA SER A 21 -12.02 -7.36 -3.85
C SER A 21 -11.14 -6.24 -4.41
N THR A 22 -11.17 -5.04 -3.80
CA THR A 22 -10.33 -3.92 -4.21
C THR A 22 -8.85 -4.25 -3.96
N PHE A 23 -8.54 -4.86 -2.82
CA PHE A 23 -7.18 -5.28 -2.51
C PHE A 23 -6.74 -6.47 -3.36
N ASP A 24 -7.63 -7.43 -3.58
CA ASP A 24 -7.35 -8.60 -4.41
C ASP A 24 -7.01 -8.20 -5.85
N LYS A 25 -7.67 -7.18 -6.36
CA LYS A 25 -7.38 -6.65 -7.69
C LYS A 25 -5.96 -6.09 -7.78
N VAL A 26 -5.51 -5.37 -6.76
CA VAL A 26 -4.14 -4.84 -6.72
C VAL A 26 -3.12 -5.98 -6.72
N VAL A 27 -3.33 -6.97 -5.89
CA VAL A 27 -2.46 -8.15 -5.84
C VAL A 27 -2.42 -8.86 -7.19
N HIS A 28 -3.56 -9.02 -7.82
CA HIS A 28 -3.65 -9.67 -9.13
C HIS A 28 -2.89 -8.89 -10.20
N GLU A 29 -3.10 -7.59 -10.30
CA GLU A 29 -2.41 -6.73 -11.26
C GLU A 29 -0.89 -6.78 -11.09
N LEU A 30 -0.42 -6.68 -9.86
CA LEU A 30 1.00 -6.70 -9.56
C LEU A 30 1.62 -8.09 -9.75
N SER A 31 0.88 -9.14 -9.42
CA SER A 31 1.33 -10.52 -9.65
C SER A 31 1.48 -10.82 -11.13
N GLU A 32 0.54 -10.36 -11.95
CA GLU A 32 0.60 -10.52 -13.40
C GLU A 32 1.82 -9.81 -14.01
N ARG A 33 2.12 -8.61 -13.52
CA ARG A 33 3.22 -7.82 -14.06
C ARG A 33 4.59 -8.24 -13.55
N PHE A 34 4.70 -8.57 -12.26
CA PHE A 34 5.99 -8.79 -11.60
C PHE A 34 6.23 -10.23 -11.14
N GLY A 35 5.27 -11.11 -11.36
CA GLY A 35 5.41 -12.51 -11.02
C GLY A 35 5.09 -12.88 -9.58
N GLY A 36 4.66 -11.94 -8.76
CA GLY A 36 4.24 -12.19 -7.40
C GLY A 36 4.07 -10.93 -6.59
N ALA A 37 3.13 -10.96 -5.65
CA ALA A 37 2.89 -9.86 -4.72
C ALA A 37 2.44 -10.42 -3.39
N THR A 38 2.86 -9.80 -2.31
CA THR A 38 2.48 -10.20 -0.95
C THR A 38 1.66 -9.08 -0.32
N LEU A 39 0.54 -9.45 0.25
CA LEU A 39 -0.34 -8.52 0.95
C LEU A 39 -0.37 -8.90 2.42
N TYR A 40 -0.07 -7.96 3.30
CA TYR A 40 -0.27 -8.16 4.72
C TYR A 40 -1.01 -7.02 5.37
N ALA A 41 -1.95 -7.41 6.23
CA ALA A 41 -2.61 -6.45 7.10
C ALA A 41 -1.66 -6.12 8.24
N ARG A 42 -1.44 -4.84 8.47
CA ARG A 42 -0.66 -4.37 9.59
C ARG A 42 -1.60 -3.96 10.70
N ALA A 43 -1.47 -4.59 11.85
CA ALA A 43 -2.16 -4.12 13.03
C ALA A 43 -1.65 -2.71 13.36
N PRO A 44 -2.52 -1.77 13.73
CA PRO A 44 -2.08 -0.44 14.09
C PRO A 44 -1.09 -0.53 15.25
N ALA A 45 -0.02 0.23 15.15
CA ALA A 45 0.97 0.32 16.22
C ALA A 45 0.37 1.12 17.37
N THR A 46 -0.42 0.44 18.20
CA THR A 46 -1.00 1.06 19.38
C THR A 46 0.11 1.30 20.41
N GLY A 47 0.24 2.51 20.87
CA GLY A 47 1.07 2.87 21.99
C GLY A 47 2.41 3.51 21.69
N LEU A 48 2.89 3.48 20.45
CA LEU A 48 4.13 4.15 20.08
C LEU A 48 3.92 5.58 19.61
N TRP A 49 2.76 5.86 19.10
CA TRP A 49 2.40 7.20 18.67
C TRP A 49 1.28 7.71 19.56
N LYS A 50 1.63 8.64 20.43
CA LYS A 50 0.61 9.34 21.20
C LYS A 50 -0.10 10.30 20.28
N GLN A 51 -1.27 9.91 19.94
CA GLN A 51 -2.21 10.84 19.37
C GLN A 51 -2.76 11.76 20.45
N THR A 52 -3.14 12.95 20.05
CA THR A 52 -3.80 13.89 20.94
C THR A 52 -5.03 13.21 21.55
N PRO A 53 -5.24 13.30 22.87
CA PRO A 53 -6.41 12.69 23.49
C PRO A 53 -7.70 13.08 22.77
N GLY A 54 -8.46 12.08 22.33
CA GLY A 54 -9.71 12.27 21.60
C GLY A 54 -9.61 12.16 20.10
N GLN A 55 -8.41 12.06 19.53
CA GLN A 55 -8.24 11.72 18.11
C GLN A 55 -7.99 10.23 17.96
N THR A 56 -8.99 9.55 17.46
CA THR A 56 -8.82 8.20 16.93
C THR A 56 -8.58 8.32 15.42
N GLU A 57 -7.36 8.53 15.03
CA GLU A 57 -7.00 8.27 13.66
C GLU A 57 -6.80 6.76 13.51
N ARG A 58 -7.65 6.16 12.72
CA ARG A 58 -7.47 4.78 12.32
C ARG A 58 -6.52 4.74 11.15
N ASP A 59 -5.26 4.56 11.44
CA ASP A 59 -4.23 4.27 10.45
C ASP A 59 -4.12 2.77 10.21
N ASP A 60 -5.24 2.14 9.93
CA ASP A 60 -5.23 0.74 9.53
C ASP A 60 -4.72 0.67 8.10
N ILE A 61 -3.53 0.14 7.96
CA ILE A 61 -2.83 0.07 6.68
C ILE A 61 -2.68 -1.39 6.27
N VAL A 62 -2.94 -1.63 5.00
CA VAL A 62 -2.59 -2.89 4.34
C VAL A 62 -1.37 -2.61 3.47
N VAL A 63 -0.31 -3.39 3.65
CA VAL A 63 0.92 -3.23 2.87
C VAL A 63 0.94 -4.28 1.78
N CYS A 64 1.07 -3.82 0.53
CA CYS A 64 1.34 -4.69 -0.60
C CYS A 64 2.81 -4.58 -0.97
N GLU A 65 3.49 -5.70 -1.07
CA GLU A 65 4.92 -5.76 -1.31
C GLU A 65 5.24 -6.53 -2.57
N VAL A 66 6.13 -5.97 -3.39
CA VAL A 66 6.54 -6.57 -4.66
C VAL A 66 8.04 -6.48 -4.78
N MET A 67 8.69 -7.58 -5.21
CA MET A 67 10.10 -7.57 -5.59
C MET A 67 10.22 -7.29 -7.08
N VAL A 68 11.06 -6.32 -7.46
CA VAL A 68 11.31 -5.96 -8.85
C VAL A 68 12.80 -5.95 -9.14
N GLU A 69 13.19 -6.41 -10.32
CA GLU A 69 14.60 -6.41 -10.73
C GLU A 69 15.09 -4.98 -11.00
N ALA A 70 14.32 -4.23 -11.76
CA ALA A 70 14.61 -2.84 -12.08
C ALA A 70 13.43 -1.96 -11.70
N LEU A 71 13.72 -0.78 -11.20
CA LEU A 71 12.71 0.15 -10.74
C LEU A 71 12.35 1.13 -11.85
N ASP A 72 11.15 1.00 -12.41
CA ASP A 72 10.60 1.96 -13.36
C ASP A 72 9.82 3.04 -12.59
N ALA A 73 10.49 4.11 -12.24
CA ALA A 73 9.91 5.17 -11.40
C ALA A 73 8.69 5.82 -12.05
N GLN A 74 8.69 5.97 -13.37
CA GLN A 74 7.56 6.57 -14.08
C GLN A 74 6.33 5.66 -14.01
N TRP A 75 6.51 4.38 -14.26
CA TRP A 75 5.41 3.42 -14.16
C TRP A 75 4.80 3.41 -12.75
N TRP A 76 5.65 3.40 -11.74
CA TRP A 76 5.18 3.39 -10.35
C TRP A 76 4.47 4.69 -9.97
N ALA A 77 4.92 5.84 -10.48
CA ALA A 77 4.23 7.10 -10.24
C ALA A 77 2.84 7.12 -10.88
N GLU A 78 2.69 6.58 -12.07
CA GLU A 78 1.41 6.48 -12.75
C GLU A 78 0.48 5.48 -12.04
N TYR A 79 1.02 4.35 -11.61
CA TYR A 79 0.26 3.36 -10.85
C TYR A 79 -0.21 3.91 -9.51
N ARG A 80 0.65 4.65 -8.81
CA ARG A 80 0.28 5.33 -7.56
C ARG A 80 -0.92 6.26 -7.78
N ARG A 81 -0.91 7.05 -8.82
CA ARG A 81 -2.04 7.96 -9.13
C ARG A 81 -3.33 7.19 -9.39
N ALA A 82 -3.25 6.08 -10.10
CA ALA A 82 -4.41 5.23 -10.34
C ALA A 82 -4.95 4.65 -9.03
N LEU A 83 -4.07 4.21 -8.14
CA LEU A 83 -4.45 3.69 -6.84
C LEU A 83 -5.05 4.78 -5.94
N GLU A 84 -4.55 6.00 -5.99
CA GLU A 84 -5.11 7.13 -5.26
C GLU A 84 -6.57 7.34 -5.61
N GLN A 85 -6.90 7.24 -6.88
CA GLN A 85 -8.30 7.33 -7.33
C GLN A 85 -9.12 6.13 -6.88
N THR A 86 -8.60 4.93 -7.04
CA THR A 86 -9.29 3.69 -6.66
C THR A 86 -9.61 3.66 -5.16
N PHE A 87 -8.67 4.11 -4.32
CA PHE A 87 -8.82 4.09 -2.87
C PHE A 87 -9.38 5.39 -2.29
N GLY A 88 -9.70 6.38 -3.13
CA GLY A 88 -10.28 7.64 -2.68
C GLY A 88 -9.36 8.42 -1.75
N GLN A 89 -8.06 8.46 -2.05
CA GLN A 89 -7.06 9.16 -1.26
C GLN A 89 -6.41 10.26 -2.07
N GLU A 90 -6.08 11.37 -1.44
CA GLU A 90 -5.32 12.43 -2.07
C GLU A 90 -3.89 12.02 -2.34
N GLU A 91 -3.31 11.24 -1.43
CA GLU A 91 -1.93 10.78 -1.53
C GLU A 91 -1.78 9.40 -0.92
N LEU A 92 -1.17 8.50 -1.67
CA LEU A 92 -0.73 7.20 -1.19
C LEU A 92 0.79 7.14 -1.16
N VAL A 93 1.33 6.43 -0.20
CA VAL A 93 2.76 6.21 -0.13
C VAL A 93 3.10 4.93 -0.89
N VAL A 94 3.94 5.08 -1.90
CA VAL A 94 4.61 3.98 -2.59
C VAL A 94 6.10 4.24 -2.43
N ARG A 95 6.79 3.32 -1.80
CA ARG A 95 8.21 3.48 -1.50
C ARG A 95 8.98 2.23 -1.86
N SER A 96 10.26 2.39 -2.11
CA SER A 96 11.14 1.27 -2.45
C SER A 96 12.44 1.35 -1.68
N HIS A 97 13.08 0.21 -1.56
CA HIS A 97 14.45 0.13 -1.07
C HIS A 97 15.18 -1.01 -1.80
N GLU A 98 16.48 -0.88 -1.88
CA GLU A 98 17.29 -1.94 -2.45
C GLU A 98 17.33 -3.14 -1.52
N CYS A 99 17.31 -4.31 -2.11
CA CYS A 99 17.41 -5.55 -1.36
C CYS A 99 18.29 -6.55 -2.10
N ARG A 100 18.76 -7.55 -1.36
CA ARG A 100 19.49 -8.67 -1.91
C ARG A 100 18.72 -9.95 -1.61
N ARG A 101 18.43 -10.69 -2.66
CA ARG A 101 17.86 -12.03 -2.49
C ARG A 101 18.98 -12.99 -2.13
N LEU A 102 18.82 -13.70 -1.05
CA LEU A 102 19.81 -14.66 -0.55
C LEU A 102 19.59 -16.07 -1.09
#